data_417257f160b868da1beba4192b9667d6
#
_entry.id   417257f160b868da1beba4192b9667d6
#
_cell.length_a   1.000
_cell.length_b   1.000
_cell.length_c   1.000
_cell.angle_alpha   90.00
_cell.angle_beta   90.00
_cell.angle_gamma   90.00
#
_symmetry.space_group_name_H-M   'P 1'
#
loop_
_entity.id
_entity.type
_entity.pdbx_description
1 polymer ?
#
loop_
_entity_poly.entity_id
_entity_poly.type
_entity_poly.pdbx_seq_one_letter_code
_entity_poly.pdbx_strand_id
1 'polypeptide(L)'
;MYYVYILYCQKDGKLYIGFTSDLKKRILKHKSGFVLATKHRRPIRLIYYEGYLHEDDARQREKYLKGGKGHSELKIQLAHILDKLGYKYANTRY
;
A
#
# COMPACT_ATOMS: atom_id res chain seq x y z
N MET A 1 -8.80 11.87 -11.34
CA MET A 1 -9.15 11.00 -10.23
C MET A 1 -8.00 10.91 -9.24
N TYR A 2 -8.27 10.61 -7.98
CA TYR A 2 -7.27 10.52 -6.92
C TYR A 2 -7.24 9.10 -6.40
N TYR A 3 -6.06 8.60 -6.07
CA TYR A 3 -5.88 7.19 -5.76
C TYR A 3 -5.22 6.98 -4.41
N VAL A 4 -5.69 5.97 -3.70
CA VAL A 4 -4.97 5.38 -2.58
C VAL A 4 -4.48 4.03 -3.08
N TYR A 5 -3.19 3.74 -2.89
CA TYR A 5 -2.60 2.52 -3.43
C TYR A 5 -1.79 1.80 -2.36
N ILE A 6 -1.70 0.49 -2.53
CA ILE A 6 -1.00 -0.38 -1.59
C ILE A 6 0.10 -1.11 -2.34
N LEU A 7 1.33 -0.98 -1.85
CA LEU A 7 2.47 -1.69 -2.38
C LEU A 7 2.90 -2.77 -1.40
N TYR A 8 3.28 -3.92 -1.97
CA TYR A 8 4.01 -4.93 -1.21
C TYR A 8 5.50 -4.71 -1.49
N CYS A 9 6.28 -4.53 -0.43
CA CYS A 9 7.71 -4.29 -0.53
C CYS A 9 8.43 -5.61 -0.21
N GLN A 10 9.05 -6.20 -1.24
CA GLN A 10 9.59 -7.55 -1.10
C GLN A 10 10.76 -7.63 -0.13
N LYS A 11 11.57 -6.59 -0.05
CA LYS A 11 12.77 -6.65 0.80
C LYS A 11 12.43 -6.81 2.27
N ASP A 12 11.42 -6.10 2.76
CA ASP A 12 11.04 -6.18 4.17
C ASP A 12 9.74 -6.94 4.42
N GLY A 13 9.05 -7.37 3.35
CA GLY A 13 7.80 -8.10 3.46
C GLY A 13 6.65 -7.29 4.03
N LYS A 14 6.73 -5.96 3.95
CA LYS A 14 5.73 -5.07 4.54
C LYS A 14 4.99 -4.28 3.47
N LEU A 15 3.89 -3.66 3.88
CA LEU A 15 3.05 -2.87 3.01
C LEU A 15 3.42 -1.40 3.07
N TYR A 16 3.21 -0.69 1.97
CA TYR A 16 3.31 0.76 1.88
C TYR A 16 1.99 1.28 1.37
N ILE A 17 1.45 2.30 2.02
CA ILE A 17 0.18 2.92 1.65
C ILE A 17 0.47 4.33 1.18
N GLY A 18 0.03 4.68 -0.02
CA GLY A 18 0.29 5.98 -0.61
C GLY A 18 -0.92 6.61 -1.26
N PHE A 19 -0.75 7.87 -1.62
CA PHE A 19 -1.74 8.68 -2.30
C PHE A 19 -1.10 9.30 -3.55
N THR A 20 -1.86 9.38 -4.63
CA THR A 20 -1.39 10.07 -5.83
C THR A 20 -2.58 10.48 -6.72
N SER A 21 -2.37 11.51 -7.53
CA SER A 21 -3.31 11.88 -8.59
C SER A 21 -2.96 11.22 -9.93
N ASP A 22 -1.83 10.53 -10.01
CA ASP A 22 -1.38 9.85 -11.22
C ASP A 22 -0.76 8.51 -10.84
N LEU A 23 -1.59 7.47 -10.82
CA LEU A 23 -1.19 6.16 -10.31
C LEU A 23 -0.05 5.56 -11.12
N LYS A 24 -0.17 5.56 -12.44
CA LYS A 24 0.83 4.93 -13.30
C LYS A 24 2.20 5.58 -13.13
N LYS A 25 2.24 6.91 -13.15
CA LYS A 25 3.49 7.66 -13.00
C LYS A 25 4.10 7.43 -11.62
N ARG A 26 3.27 7.43 -10.59
CA ARG A 26 3.75 7.24 -9.21
C ARG A 26 4.34 5.85 -9.00
N ILE A 27 3.69 4.81 -9.54
CA ILE A 27 4.20 3.45 -9.45
C ILE A 27 5.54 3.32 -10.16
N LEU A 28 5.70 3.95 -11.33
CA LEU A 28 6.98 3.96 -12.03
C LEU A 28 8.07 4.61 -11.19
N LYS A 29 7.77 5.69 -10.48
CA LYS A 29 8.73 6.34 -9.58
C LYS A 29 9.15 5.42 -8.45
N HIS A 30 8.20 4.69 -7.85
CA HIS A 30 8.53 3.71 -6.82
C HIS A 30 9.47 2.63 -7.37
N LYS A 31 9.13 2.09 -8.52
CA LYS A 31 9.93 1.01 -9.14
C LYS A 31 11.33 1.47 -9.49
N SER A 32 11.48 2.73 -9.88
CA SER A 32 12.76 3.30 -10.29
C SER A 32 13.61 3.80 -9.12
N GLY A 33 13.09 3.75 -7.89
CA GLY A 33 13.82 4.17 -6.71
C GLY A 33 13.81 5.66 -6.45
N PHE A 34 12.87 6.40 -7.05
CA PHE A 34 12.77 7.85 -6.85
C PHE A 34 11.86 8.25 -5.70
N VAL A 35 11.31 7.29 -4.96
CA VAL A 35 10.51 7.58 -3.77
C VAL A 35 11.33 7.14 -2.56
N LEU A 36 11.72 8.11 -1.74
CA LEU A 36 12.62 7.86 -0.62
C LEU A 36 12.06 6.79 0.35
N ALA A 37 10.77 6.84 0.60
CA ALA A 37 10.14 5.93 1.56
C ALA A 37 10.24 4.45 1.16
N THR A 38 10.37 4.14 -0.14
CA THR A 38 10.42 2.76 -0.63
C THR A 38 11.70 2.41 -1.35
N LYS A 39 12.58 3.38 -1.54
CA LYS A 39 13.83 3.21 -2.31
C LYS A 39 14.62 1.97 -1.87
N HIS A 40 14.77 1.78 -0.57
CA HIS A 40 15.56 0.69 -0.02
C HIS A 40 14.71 -0.53 0.35
N ARG A 41 13.44 -0.54 -0.07
CA ARG A 41 12.51 -1.63 0.18
C ARG A 41 12.09 -2.35 -1.10
N ARG A 42 12.73 -1.99 -2.21
CA ARG A 42 12.44 -2.59 -3.52
C ARG A 42 12.96 -4.03 -3.57
N PRO A 43 12.43 -4.85 -4.46
CA PRO A 43 11.39 -4.51 -5.43
C PRO A 43 10.03 -4.31 -4.78
N ILE A 44 9.21 -3.48 -5.41
CA ILE A 44 7.85 -3.23 -4.94
C ILE A 44 6.84 -3.78 -5.94
N ARG A 45 5.65 -4.09 -5.44
CA ARG A 45 4.57 -4.59 -6.27
C ARG A 45 3.27 -3.93 -5.88
N LEU A 46 2.58 -3.36 -6.87
CA LEU A 46 1.24 -2.84 -6.64
C LEU A 46 0.28 -4.00 -6.47
N ILE A 47 -0.40 -4.06 -5.34
CA ILE A 47 -1.33 -5.16 -5.05
C ILE A 47 -2.78 -4.72 -4.95
N TYR A 48 -3.05 -3.42 -4.79
CA TYR A 48 -4.40 -2.93 -4.65
C TYR A 48 -4.42 -1.41 -4.77
N TYR A 49 -5.51 -0.87 -5.31
CA TYR A 49 -5.71 0.58 -5.31
C TYR A 49 -7.21 0.91 -5.32
N GLU A 50 -7.53 2.11 -4.87
CA GLU A 50 -8.88 2.68 -4.87
C GLU A 50 -8.84 4.02 -5.55
N GLY A 51 -9.90 4.34 -6.33
CA GLY A 51 -10.00 5.62 -7.01
C GLY A 51 -11.13 6.47 -6.43
N TYR A 52 -10.87 7.76 -6.30
CA TYR A 52 -11.82 8.72 -5.75
C TYR A 52 -11.92 9.94 -6.65
N LEU A 53 -13.13 10.48 -6.77
CA LEU A 53 -13.34 11.70 -7.54
C LEU A 53 -12.86 12.94 -6.77
N HIS A 54 -12.91 12.90 -5.45
CA HIS A 54 -12.54 14.04 -4.61
C HIS A 54 -11.25 13.75 -3.85
N GLU A 55 -10.33 14.70 -3.89
CA GLU A 55 -9.03 14.53 -3.24
C GLU A 55 -9.14 14.26 -1.74
N ASP A 56 -10.01 14.98 -1.06
CA ASP A 56 -10.13 14.86 0.40
C ASP A 56 -10.62 13.48 0.81
N ASP A 57 -11.49 12.86 0.00
CA ASP A 57 -11.95 11.49 0.28
C ASP A 57 -10.79 10.50 0.18
N ALA A 58 -9.95 10.66 -0.83
CA ALA A 58 -8.78 9.81 -0.99
C ALA A 58 -7.80 9.99 0.17
N ARG A 59 -7.52 11.24 0.55
CA ARG A 59 -6.58 11.50 1.65
C ARG A 59 -7.10 10.99 2.99
N GLN A 60 -8.40 11.10 3.21
CA GLN A 60 -9.02 10.56 4.42
C GLN A 60 -8.86 9.04 4.47
N ARG A 61 -9.07 8.38 3.34
CA ARG A 61 -8.91 6.93 3.25
C ARG A 61 -7.47 6.50 3.47
N GLU A 62 -6.52 7.22 2.88
CA GLU A 62 -5.10 6.94 3.09
C GLU A 62 -4.75 6.99 4.58
N LYS A 63 -5.19 8.04 5.24
CA LYS A 63 -4.95 8.21 6.67
C LYS A 63 -5.56 7.08 7.49
N TYR A 64 -6.79 6.69 7.16
CA TYR A 64 -7.47 5.60 7.84
C TYR A 64 -6.70 4.28 7.70
N LEU A 65 -6.25 3.96 6.48
CA LEU A 65 -5.55 2.71 6.23
C LEU A 65 -4.16 2.66 6.86
N LYS A 66 -3.57 3.80 7.15
CA LYS A 66 -2.30 3.87 7.89
C LYS A 66 -2.48 3.67 9.38
N GLY A 67 -3.68 3.86 9.91
CA GLY A 67 -3.98 3.66 11.32
C GLY A 67 -4.16 2.19 11.66
N GLY A 68 -4.12 1.88 12.96
CA GLY A 68 -4.18 0.50 13.42
C GLY A 68 -5.40 -0.28 12.95
N LYS A 69 -6.59 0.29 13.14
CA LYS A 69 -7.84 -0.38 12.74
C LYS A 69 -7.94 -0.55 11.23
N GLY A 70 -7.70 0.54 10.48
CA GLY A 70 -7.77 0.49 9.03
C GLY A 70 -6.73 -0.44 8.44
N HIS A 71 -5.54 -0.45 9.00
CA HIS A 71 -4.48 -1.33 8.54
C HIS A 71 -4.84 -2.80 8.76
N SER A 72 -5.43 -3.12 9.91
CA SER A 72 -5.90 -4.49 10.19
C SER A 72 -7.01 -4.92 9.24
N GLU A 73 -7.96 -4.02 8.97
CA GLU A 73 -9.04 -4.29 8.02
C GLU A 73 -8.50 -4.53 6.62
N LEU A 74 -7.50 -3.74 6.22
CA LEU A 74 -6.88 -3.88 4.90
C LEU A 74 -6.27 -5.27 4.73
N LYS A 75 -5.60 -5.78 5.76
CA LYS A 75 -4.99 -7.11 5.70
C LYS A 75 -6.03 -8.21 5.59
N ILE A 76 -7.17 -8.06 6.21
CA ILE A 76 -8.28 -9.00 6.06
C ILE A 76 -8.85 -8.93 4.65
N GLN A 77 -9.06 -7.71 4.16
CA GLN A 77 -9.61 -7.48 2.83
C GLN A 77 -8.72 -8.08 1.73
N LEU A 78 -7.41 -8.02 1.90
CA LEU A 78 -6.45 -8.47 0.91
C LEU A 78 -5.81 -9.81 1.25
N ALA A 79 -6.44 -10.61 2.11
CA ALA A 79 -5.86 -11.83 2.64
C ALA A 79 -5.38 -12.79 1.55
N HIS A 80 -6.15 -12.95 0.47
CA HIS A 80 -5.79 -13.89 -0.59
C HIS A 80 -4.49 -13.51 -1.29
N ILE A 81 -4.32 -12.23 -1.67
CA ILE A 81 -3.08 -11.82 -2.33
C ILE A 81 -1.91 -11.83 -1.34
N LEU A 82 -2.16 -11.47 -0.10
CA LEU A 82 -1.11 -11.47 0.92
C LEU A 82 -0.63 -12.89 1.21
N ASP A 83 -1.53 -13.86 1.27
CA ASP A 83 -1.15 -15.26 1.44
C ASP A 83 -0.32 -15.76 0.27
N LYS A 84 -0.72 -15.39 -0.94
CA LYS A 84 0.00 -15.79 -2.16
C LYS A 84 1.40 -15.22 -2.20
N LEU A 85 1.59 -14.00 -1.68
CA LEU A 85 2.90 -13.36 -1.63
C LEU A 85 3.76 -13.83 -0.46
N GLY A 86 3.21 -14.64 0.44
CA GLY A 86 3.92 -15.07 1.62
C GLY A 86 4.02 -14.02 2.71
N TYR A 87 3.08 -13.07 2.72
CA TYR A 87 3.06 -12.02 3.73
C TYR A 87 3.00 -12.64 5.13
N LYS A 88 3.86 -12.16 6.03
CA LYS A 88 3.91 -12.65 7.40
C LYS A 88 3.22 -11.66 8.32
N TYR A 89 2.06 -12.07 8.81
CA TYR A 89 1.31 -11.25 9.76
C TYR A 89 2.10 -11.16 11.05
N ALA A 90 1.98 -10.00 11.71
CA ALA A 90 2.59 -9.86 13.02
C ALA A 90 2.07 -10.97 13.93
N ASN A 91 2.97 -11.60 14.67
CA ASN A 91 2.58 -12.64 15.60
C ASN A 91 1.91 -12.00 16.78
N THR A 92 0.62 -12.11 16.79
CA THR A 92 -0.17 -11.54 17.85
C THR A 92 -0.75 -12.60 18.71
N ARG A 93 -0.42 -13.81 18.66
CA ARG A 93 -0.96 -14.84 19.28
C ARG A 93 -1.40 -14.88 20.38
N TYR A 94 -1.50 -14.68 20.35
CA TYR A 94 -1.95 -14.66 20.96
C TYR A 94 -1.97 -15.08 21.53
#